data_201a2faf3ee550739b5ad2a5db34700e
#
_entry.id   201a2faf3ee550739b5ad2a5db34700e
#
_cell.length_a   1.000
_cell.length_b   1.000
_cell.length_c   1.000
_cell.angle_alpha   90.00
_cell.angle_beta   90.00
_cell.angle_gamma   90.00
#
_symmetry.space_group_name_H-M   'P 1'
#
loop_
_entity.id
_entity.type
_entity.pdbx_description
1 polymer ?
#
loop_
_entity_poly.entity_id
_entity_poly.type
_entity_poly.pdbx_seq_one_letter_code
_entity_poly.pdbx_strand_id
1 'polypeptide(L)'
;LGLLGPNGVGKSTIFNIIIGLLKPDYGSVFIENKNVTHDPIYFRTKNYKIGYVPQHGGYFHDLTLRDNLKAISEIVIKNKKLREERVNLLISKFELESLQNIKAEFLSGGQKKRLVISLALLSNPKILLLDEPFAALDIMTIKNLQQIIVDLQTQHNISIILCDHQARDLLSCVDLAIVLSNGRVVAKDTPNNLIKNIDAQNAYFGDSFKIN
;
A
#
# COMPACT_ATOMS: atom_id res chain seq x y z
N LEU A 1 4.98 3.44 -7.89
CA LEU A 1 3.97 4.18 -8.63
C LEU A 1 2.96 4.81 -7.68
N GLY A 2 2.68 6.13 -7.82
CA GLY A 2 1.66 6.84 -7.06
C GLY A 2 0.37 7.07 -7.86
N LEU A 3 -0.78 6.99 -7.19
CA LEU A 3 -2.08 7.42 -7.73
C LEU A 3 -2.58 8.63 -6.94
N LEU A 4 -2.72 9.76 -7.60
CA LEU A 4 -3.19 11.02 -7.05
C LEU A 4 -4.55 11.39 -7.63
N GLY A 5 -5.29 12.18 -6.89
CA GLY A 5 -6.58 12.71 -7.33
C GLY A 5 -7.50 13.01 -6.15
N PRO A 6 -8.55 13.79 -6.35
CA PRO A 6 -9.50 14.14 -5.29
C PRO A 6 -10.19 12.93 -4.69
N ASN A 7 -10.79 13.12 -3.51
CA ASN A 7 -11.59 12.08 -2.90
C ASN A 7 -12.78 11.71 -3.79
N GLY A 8 -13.10 10.42 -3.86
CA GLY A 8 -14.20 9.92 -4.70
C GLY A 8 -13.86 9.74 -6.18
N VAL A 9 -12.64 10.07 -6.67
CA VAL A 9 -12.26 9.92 -8.09
C VAL A 9 -12.11 8.48 -8.55
N GLY A 10 -12.10 7.51 -7.60
CA GLY A 10 -12.04 6.09 -7.92
C GLY A 10 -10.71 5.39 -7.61
N LYS A 11 -9.78 5.99 -6.83
CA LYS A 11 -8.48 5.38 -6.49
C LYS A 11 -8.62 4.01 -5.83
N SER A 12 -9.40 3.90 -4.75
CA SER A 12 -9.65 2.61 -4.07
C SER A 12 -10.44 1.64 -4.95
N THR A 13 -11.31 2.13 -5.85
CA THR A 13 -12.00 1.31 -6.84
C THR A 13 -10.99 0.65 -7.79
N ILE A 14 -9.99 1.40 -8.27
CA ILE A 14 -8.90 0.86 -9.10
C ILE A 14 -8.15 -0.24 -8.33
N PHE A 15 -7.83 -0.04 -7.07
CA PHE A 15 -7.18 -1.07 -6.24
C PHE A 15 -8.05 -2.32 -6.12
N ASN A 16 -9.34 -2.15 -5.84
CA ASN A 16 -10.28 -3.25 -5.73
C ASN A 16 -10.42 -4.04 -7.06
N ILE A 17 -10.31 -3.37 -8.20
CA ILE A 17 -10.27 -4.00 -9.52
C ILE A 17 -8.94 -4.76 -9.72
N ILE A 18 -7.80 -4.15 -9.36
CA ILE A 18 -6.47 -4.79 -9.48
C ILE A 18 -6.38 -6.07 -8.64
N ILE A 19 -6.86 -6.05 -7.39
CA ILE A 19 -6.83 -7.22 -6.52
C ILE A 19 -7.92 -8.25 -6.81
N GLY A 20 -8.93 -7.90 -7.61
CA GLY A 20 -10.03 -8.80 -8.00
C GLY A 20 -11.20 -8.87 -7.03
N LEU A 21 -11.38 -7.82 -6.20
CA LEU A 21 -12.60 -7.63 -5.38
C LEU A 21 -13.75 -7.09 -6.22
N LEU A 22 -13.44 -6.26 -7.22
CA LEU A 22 -14.41 -5.73 -8.16
C LEU A 22 -14.03 -6.13 -9.58
N LYS A 23 -15.04 -6.34 -10.43
CA LYS A 23 -14.85 -6.53 -11.87
C LYS A 23 -14.99 -5.18 -12.56
N PRO A 24 -14.14 -4.84 -13.54
CA PRO A 24 -14.34 -3.64 -14.34
C PRO A 24 -15.53 -3.86 -15.30
N ASP A 25 -16.32 -2.82 -15.54
CA ASP A 25 -17.37 -2.84 -16.54
C ASP A 25 -16.80 -2.94 -17.97
N TYR A 26 -15.67 -2.27 -18.20
CA TYR A 26 -14.93 -2.26 -19.46
C TYR A 26 -13.42 -2.34 -19.21
N GLY A 27 -12.70 -2.83 -20.21
CA GLY A 27 -11.25 -2.96 -20.13
C GLY A 27 -10.79 -4.26 -19.47
N SER A 28 -9.48 -4.36 -19.22
CA SER A 28 -8.86 -5.59 -18.73
C SER A 28 -7.71 -5.30 -17.79
N VAL A 29 -7.49 -6.21 -16.85
CA VAL A 29 -6.35 -6.19 -15.93
C VAL A 29 -5.33 -7.23 -16.38
N PHE A 30 -4.08 -6.79 -16.56
CA PHE A 30 -2.97 -7.66 -16.90
C PHE A 30 -1.92 -7.64 -15.79
N ILE A 31 -1.42 -8.81 -15.42
CA ILE A 31 -0.28 -8.98 -14.50
C ILE A 31 0.72 -9.93 -15.19
N GLU A 32 1.97 -9.50 -15.33
CA GLU A 32 3.01 -10.27 -16.04
C GLU A 32 2.52 -10.75 -17.42
N ASN A 33 1.87 -9.86 -18.20
CA ASN A 33 1.28 -10.12 -19.52
C ASN A 33 0.13 -11.15 -19.55
N LYS A 34 -0.37 -11.59 -18.41
CA LYS A 34 -1.53 -12.48 -18.32
C LYS A 34 -2.77 -11.67 -18.00
N ASN A 35 -3.85 -11.91 -18.76
CA ASN A 35 -5.15 -11.32 -18.48
C ASN A 35 -5.75 -11.99 -17.24
N VAL A 36 -5.91 -11.22 -16.17
CA VAL A 36 -6.42 -11.66 -14.87
C VAL A 36 -7.79 -11.05 -14.54
N THR A 37 -8.44 -10.43 -15.52
CA THR A 37 -9.68 -9.66 -15.30
C THR A 37 -10.77 -10.47 -14.60
N HIS A 38 -10.86 -11.76 -14.90
CA HIS A 38 -11.87 -12.65 -14.30
C HIS A 38 -11.35 -13.51 -13.15
N ASP A 39 -10.04 -13.41 -12.83
CA ASP A 39 -9.48 -14.16 -11.73
C ASP A 39 -9.91 -13.55 -10.38
N PRO A 40 -10.41 -14.37 -9.44
CA PRO A 40 -10.85 -13.89 -8.14
C PRO A 40 -9.65 -13.51 -7.26
N ILE A 41 -9.91 -12.70 -6.22
CA ILE A 41 -8.89 -12.18 -5.31
C ILE A 41 -7.95 -13.26 -4.77
N TYR A 42 -8.48 -14.41 -4.29
CA TYR A 42 -7.65 -15.47 -3.71
C TYR A 42 -6.68 -16.07 -4.73
N PHE A 43 -7.06 -16.11 -6.01
CA PHE A 43 -6.20 -16.58 -7.09
C PHE A 43 -5.09 -15.55 -7.39
N ARG A 44 -5.45 -14.25 -7.51
CA ARG A 44 -4.48 -13.18 -7.76
C ARG A 44 -3.48 -13.02 -6.62
N THR A 45 -3.94 -13.00 -5.37
CA THR A 45 -3.05 -12.89 -4.21
C THR A 45 -2.07 -14.06 -4.10
N LYS A 46 -2.54 -15.28 -4.34
CA LYS A 46 -1.71 -16.49 -4.25
C LYS A 46 -0.74 -16.63 -5.43
N ASN A 47 -1.22 -16.50 -6.67
CA ASN A 47 -0.43 -16.83 -7.85
C ASN A 47 0.45 -15.67 -8.33
N TYR A 48 -0.02 -14.43 -8.19
CA TYR A 48 0.75 -13.23 -8.56
C TYR A 48 1.36 -12.53 -7.36
N LYS A 49 1.19 -13.10 -6.15
CA LYS A 49 1.78 -12.59 -4.91
C LYS A 49 1.47 -11.10 -4.70
N ILE A 50 0.19 -10.75 -4.73
CA ILE A 50 -0.27 -9.40 -4.45
C ILE A 50 -0.57 -9.27 -2.96
N GLY A 51 0.08 -8.31 -2.29
CA GLY A 51 -0.28 -7.83 -0.96
C GLY A 51 -1.15 -6.59 -1.07
N TYR A 52 -2.11 -6.44 -0.17
CA TYR A 52 -2.96 -5.26 -0.10
C TYR A 52 -3.08 -4.75 1.34
N VAL A 53 -2.85 -3.47 1.51
CA VAL A 53 -3.01 -2.72 2.75
C VAL A 53 -4.17 -1.77 2.55
N PRO A 54 -5.33 -2.03 3.16
CA PRO A 54 -6.51 -1.17 3.03
C PRO A 54 -6.34 0.14 3.82
N GLN A 55 -7.16 1.13 3.49
CA GLN A 55 -7.23 2.41 4.19
C GLN A 55 -7.54 2.21 5.68
N HIS A 56 -8.50 1.35 6.00
CA HIS A 56 -8.95 1.04 7.34
C HIS A 56 -8.96 -0.47 7.61
N GLY A 57 -8.73 -0.85 8.88
CA GLY A 57 -8.76 -2.24 9.31
C GLY A 57 -7.56 -3.07 8.83
N GLY A 58 -7.82 -4.31 8.41
CA GLY A 58 -6.78 -5.25 7.96
C GLY A 58 -6.08 -5.98 9.10
N TYR A 59 -6.60 -5.92 10.33
CA TYR A 59 -6.08 -6.60 11.52
C TYR A 59 -7.22 -7.00 12.47
N PHE A 60 -6.95 -7.92 13.38
CA PHE A 60 -7.88 -8.35 14.43
C PHE A 60 -7.70 -7.45 15.66
N HIS A 61 -8.74 -6.71 16.01
CA HIS A 61 -8.71 -5.68 17.07
C HIS A 61 -8.36 -6.26 18.44
N ASP A 62 -8.96 -7.39 18.81
CA ASP A 62 -8.84 -8.03 20.13
C ASP A 62 -7.56 -8.86 20.30
N LEU A 63 -6.85 -9.16 19.22
CA LEU A 63 -5.59 -9.90 19.27
C LEU A 63 -4.42 -8.95 19.56
N THR A 64 -3.39 -9.48 20.21
CA THR A 64 -2.13 -8.76 20.34
C THR A 64 -1.49 -8.54 18.96
N LEU A 65 -0.55 -7.59 18.87
CA LEU A 65 0.22 -7.38 17.65
C LEU A 65 0.87 -8.68 17.17
N ARG A 66 1.52 -9.42 18.07
CA ARG A 66 2.16 -10.70 17.75
C ARG A 66 1.16 -11.77 17.32
N ASP A 67 0.01 -11.86 17.99
CA ASP A 67 -1.02 -12.84 17.63
C ASP A 67 -1.68 -12.54 16.29
N ASN A 68 -1.82 -11.27 15.93
CA ASN A 68 -2.22 -10.87 14.57
C ASN A 68 -1.25 -11.45 13.51
N LEU A 69 0.06 -11.25 13.70
CA LEU A 69 1.08 -11.76 12.79
C LEU A 69 1.08 -13.30 12.76
N LYS A 70 0.95 -13.96 13.93
CA LYS A 70 0.88 -15.42 14.00
C LYS A 70 -0.34 -15.95 13.25
N ALA A 71 -1.53 -15.43 13.51
CA ALA A 71 -2.77 -15.88 12.88
C ALA A 71 -2.68 -15.86 11.34
N ILE A 72 -2.20 -14.75 10.76
CA ILE A 72 -2.04 -14.65 9.31
C ILE A 72 -0.90 -15.55 8.81
N SER A 73 0.22 -15.65 9.56
CA SER A 73 1.34 -16.52 9.18
C SER A 73 0.94 -17.99 9.08
N GLU A 74 0.00 -18.47 9.90
CA GLU A 74 -0.53 -19.83 9.86
C GLU A 74 -1.28 -20.14 8.58
N ILE A 75 -1.94 -19.13 8.01
CA ILE A 75 -2.66 -19.26 6.74
C ILE A 75 -1.70 -19.28 5.56
N VAL A 76 -0.67 -18.41 5.57
CA VAL A 76 0.18 -18.18 4.38
C VAL A 76 1.48 -18.98 4.37
N ILE A 77 1.97 -19.46 5.52
CA ILE A 77 3.24 -20.18 5.65
C ILE A 77 3.00 -21.56 6.26
N LYS A 78 3.25 -22.62 5.51
CA LYS A 78 3.02 -24.01 5.98
C LYS A 78 4.02 -24.47 7.04
N ASN A 79 5.29 -24.10 6.92
CA ASN A 79 6.34 -24.54 7.83
C ASN A 79 6.36 -23.72 9.12
N LYS A 80 6.20 -24.40 10.28
CA LYS A 80 6.11 -23.75 11.61
C LYS A 80 7.38 -22.94 11.96
N LYS A 81 8.58 -23.46 11.66
CA LYS A 81 9.84 -22.77 11.95
C LYS A 81 9.96 -21.49 11.14
N LEU A 82 9.65 -21.56 9.84
CA LEU A 82 9.64 -20.38 8.96
C LEU A 82 8.59 -19.32 9.37
N ARG A 83 7.46 -19.73 9.95
CA ARG A 83 6.47 -18.79 10.50
C ARG A 83 7.08 -17.93 11.60
N GLU A 84 7.68 -18.58 12.60
CA GLU A 84 8.25 -17.88 13.76
C GLU A 84 9.41 -16.97 13.33
N GLU A 85 10.29 -17.46 12.46
CA GLU A 85 11.38 -16.67 11.90
C GLU A 85 10.84 -15.42 11.16
N ARG A 86 9.79 -15.60 10.32
CA ARG A 86 9.20 -14.50 9.54
C ARG A 86 8.47 -13.48 10.43
N VAL A 87 7.74 -13.95 11.44
CA VAL A 87 7.06 -13.08 12.41
C VAL A 87 8.10 -12.25 13.17
N ASN A 88 9.15 -12.86 13.70
CA ASN A 88 10.21 -12.16 14.43
C ASN A 88 10.94 -11.15 13.54
N LEU A 89 11.25 -11.54 12.29
CA LEU A 89 11.88 -10.64 11.32
C LEU A 89 11.03 -9.39 11.06
N LEU A 90 9.71 -9.55 10.89
CA LEU A 90 8.82 -8.43 10.61
C LEU A 90 8.62 -7.55 11.85
N ILE A 91 8.51 -8.13 13.05
CA ILE A 91 8.46 -7.38 14.30
C ILE A 91 9.71 -6.49 14.43
N SER A 92 10.90 -7.04 14.17
CA SER A 92 12.15 -6.29 14.25
C SER A 92 12.26 -5.24 13.13
N LYS A 93 11.99 -5.63 11.89
CA LYS A 93 12.07 -4.71 10.74
C LYS A 93 11.18 -3.47 10.88
N PHE A 94 10.04 -3.61 11.54
CA PHE A 94 9.08 -2.52 11.73
C PHE A 94 9.16 -1.88 13.13
N GLU A 95 10.18 -2.22 13.93
CA GLU A 95 10.40 -1.67 15.28
C GLU A 95 9.17 -1.85 16.18
N LEU A 96 8.65 -3.07 16.24
CA LEU A 96 7.41 -3.39 16.96
C LEU A 96 7.66 -4.27 18.19
N GLU A 97 8.92 -4.49 18.60
CA GLU A 97 9.29 -5.42 19.69
C GLU A 97 8.63 -5.06 21.01
N SER A 98 8.63 -3.78 21.38
CA SER A 98 8.02 -3.30 22.64
C SER A 98 6.49 -3.38 22.64
N LEU A 99 5.88 -3.52 21.45
CA LEU A 99 4.43 -3.49 21.26
C LEU A 99 3.81 -4.88 21.04
N GLN A 100 4.63 -5.93 20.95
CA GLN A 100 4.20 -7.25 20.52
C GLN A 100 3.08 -7.86 21.37
N ASN A 101 3.02 -7.52 22.67
CA ASN A 101 2.02 -8.03 23.61
C ASN A 101 0.83 -7.07 23.82
N ILE A 102 0.81 -5.94 23.10
CA ILE A 102 -0.28 -4.95 23.16
C ILE A 102 -1.37 -5.38 22.18
N LYS A 103 -2.63 -5.34 22.59
CA LYS A 103 -3.75 -5.55 21.68
C LYS A 103 -3.78 -4.48 20.60
N ALA A 104 -4.12 -4.89 19.38
CA ALA A 104 -4.06 -4.01 18.20
C ALA A 104 -5.02 -2.80 18.31
N GLU A 105 -6.11 -2.89 19.03
CA GLU A 105 -7.02 -1.78 19.30
C GLU A 105 -6.33 -0.58 20.00
N PHE A 106 -5.35 -0.85 20.89
CA PHE A 106 -4.64 0.15 21.69
C PHE A 106 -3.40 0.73 20.99
N LEU A 107 -3.05 0.26 19.81
CA LEU A 107 -1.95 0.80 19.02
C LEU A 107 -2.30 2.19 18.47
N SER A 108 -1.30 3.07 18.36
CA SER A 108 -1.45 4.36 17.66
C SER A 108 -1.70 4.15 16.15
N GLY A 109 -2.14 5.19 15.44
CA GLY A 109 -2.36 5.13 13.99
C GLY A 109 -1.14 4.65 13.22
N GLY A 110 0.05 5.19 13.49
CA GLY A 110 1.28 4.77 12.84
C GLY A 110 1.70 3.34 13.19
N GLN A 111 1.49 2.92 14.45
CA GLN A 111 1.74 1.53 14.86
C GLN A 111 0.79 0.56 14.17
N LYS A 112 -0.48 0.90 14.03
CA LYS A 112 -1.48 0.13 13.25
C LYS A 112 -1.08 0.03 11.78
N LYS A 113 -0.62 1.11 11.15
CA LYS A 113 -0.15 1.07 9.74
C LYS A 113 1.06 0.15 9.60
N ARG A 114 2.06 0.23 10.51
CA ARG A 114 3.21 -0.70 10.50
C ARG A 114 2.78 -2.15 10.69
N LEU A 115 1.83 -2.43 11.57
CA LEU A 115 1.27 -3.77 11.75
C LEU A 115 0.62 -4.27 10.45
N VAL A 116 -0.28 -3.51 9.83
CA VAL A 116 -1.00 -3.94 8.61
C VAL A 116 -0.05 -4.18 7.44
N ILE A 117 0.97 -3.33 7.27
CA ILE A 117 2.00 -3.55 6.26
C ILE A 117 2.78 -4.85 6.55
N SER A 118 3.14 -5.09 7.83
CA SER A 118 3.81 -6.32 8.22
C SER A 118 2.94 -7.56 7.92
N LEU A 119 1.63 -7.50 8.16
CA LEU A 119 0.69 -8.57 7.82
C LEU A 119 0.66 -8.84 6.30
N ALA A 120 0.61 -7.80 5.47
CA ALA A 120 0.65 -7.95 4.02
C ALA A 120 1.97 -8.59 3.52
N LEU A 121 3.09 -8.29 4.21
CA LEU A 121 4.41 -8.82 3.87
C LEU A 121 4.63 -10.29 4.29
N LEU A 122 3.79 -10.88 5.13
CA LEU A 122 3.89 -12.29 5.50
C LEU A 122 3.82 -13.24 4.30
N SER A 123 3.03 -12.89 3.30
CA SER A 123 2.87 -13.66 2.07
C SER A 123 4.06 -13.53 1.09
N ASN A 124 5.08 -12.74 1.43
CA ASN A 124 6.20 -12.39 0.57
C ASN A 124 5.72 -11.87 -0.81
N PRO A 125 4.99 -10.75 -0.85
CA PRO A 125 4.40 -10.25 -2.09
C PRO A 125 5.46 -9.76 -3.08
N LYS A 126 5.14 -9.86 -4.38
CA LYS A 126 5.89 -9.20 -5.47
C LYS A 126 5.31 -7.82 -5.78
N ILE A 127 4.01 -7.65 -5.55
CA ILE A 127 3.27 -6.42 -5.77
C ILE A 127 2.60 -6.05 -4.45
N LEU A 128 2.75 -4.81 -4.01
CA LEU A 128 2.12 -4.29 -2.79
C LEU A 128 1.27 -3.07 -3.13
N LEU A 129 -0.01 -3.13 -2.79
CA LEU A 129 -0.95 -2.02 -2.94
C LEU A 129 -1.17 -1.39 -1.58
N LEU A 130 -0.97 -0.07 -1.47
CA LEU A 130 -1.12 0.71 -0.22
C LEU A 130 -2.20 1.77 -0.43
N ASP A 131 -3.33 1.60 0.25
CA ASP A 131 -4.46 2.54 0.17
C ASP A 131 -4.39 3.54 1.33
N GLU A 132 -4.12 4.79 1.01
CA GLU A 132 -3.93 5.92 1.94
C GLU A 132 -3.01 5.60 3.13
N PRO A 133 -1.74 5.21 2.86
CA PRO A 133 -0.83 4.81 3.93
C PRO A 133 -0.45 5.97 4.88
N PHE A 134 -0.50 7.22 4.43
CA PHE A 134 -0.09 8.40 5.20
C PHE A 134 -1.24 9.09 5.95
N ALA A 135 -2.49 8.69 5.70
CA ALA A 135 -3.66 9.34 6.28
C ALA A 135 -3.63 9.34 7.82
N ALA A 136 -3.90 10.51 8.42
CA ALA A 136 -4.00 10.73 9.86
C ALA A 136 -2.71 10.37 10.66
N LEU A 137 -1.54 10.52 10.05
CA LEU A 137 -0.23 10.32 10.68
C LEU A 137 0.49 11.66 10.91
N ASP A 138 1.34 11.71 11.92
CA ASP A 138 2.26 12.82 12.14
C ASP A 138 3.44 12.79 11.16
N ILE A 139 4.11 13.94 11.00
CA ILE A 139 5.19 14.13 10.02
C ILE A 139 6.34 13.11 10.19
N MET A 140 6.72 12.80 11.43
CA MET A 140 7.84 11.87 11.67
C MET A 140 7.44 10.44 11.31
N THR A 141 6.22 10.05 11.64
CA THR A 141 5.67 8.74 11.26
C THR A 141 5.55 8.60 9.74
N ILE A 142 5.13 9.66 9.03
CA ILE A 142 5.09 9.67 7.56
C ILE A 142 6.50 9.46 6.98
N LYS A 143 7.51 10.21 7.42
CA LYS A 143 8.89 10.07 6.94
C LYS A 143 9.44 8.65 7.16
N ASN A 144 9.21 8.07 8.34
CA ASN A 144 9.63 6.70 8.62
C ASN A 144 8.92 5.70 7.69
N LEU A 145 7.63 5.89 7.44
CA LEU A 145 6.88 5.02 6.54
C LEU A 145 7.31 5.17 5.07
N GLN A 146 7.60 6.38 4.61
CA GLN A 146 8.19 6.64 3.30
C GLN A 146 9.51 5.88 3.12
N GLN A 147 10.40 5.93 4.12
CA GLN A 147 11.67 5.19 4.07
C GLN A 147 11.43 3.68 3.98
N ILE A 148 10.50 3.14 4.79
CA ILE A 148 10.13 1.72 4.72
C ILE A 148 9.62 1.34 3.32
N ILE A 149 8.76 2.18 2.71
CA ILE A 149 8.22 1.94 1.36
C ILE A 149 9.34 1.91 0.32
N VAL A 150 10.26 2.87 0.38
CA VAL A 150 11.43 2.92 -0.51
C VAL A 150 12.33 1.69 -0.33
N ASP A 151 12.61 1.29 0.92
CA ASP A 151 13.42 0.11 1.22
C ASP A 151 12.77 -1.18 0.73
N LEU A 152 11.45 -1.31 0.82
CA LEU A 152 10.73 -2.46 0.28
C LEU A 152 10.89 -2.58 -1.24
N GLN A 153 10.92 -1.48 -1.95
CA GLN A 153 11.14 -1.46 -3.40
C GLN A 153 12.61 -1.71 -3.74
N THR A 154 13.54 -0.97 -3.13
CA THR A 154 14.97 -0.98 -3.52
C THR A 154 15.70 -2.24 -3.06
N GLN A 155 15.45 -2.70 -1.82
CA GLN A 155 16.16 -3.83 -1.22
C GLN A 155 15.44 -5.17 -1.42
N HIS A 156 14.11 -5.16 -1.54
CA HIS A 156 13.31 -6.38 -1.65
C HIS A 156 12.67 -6.58 -3.02
N ASN A 157 12.89 -5.64 -3.94
CA ASN A 157 12.37 -5.67 -5.32
C ASN A 157 10.84 -5.87 -5.38
N ILE A 158 10.12 -5.25 -4.45
CA ILE A 158 8.66 -5.27 -4.41
C ILE A 158 8.14 -4.10 -5.26
N SER A 159 7.31 -4.39 -6.25
CA SER A 159 6.61 -3.35 -7.01
C SER A 159 5.50 -2.74 -6.14
N ILE A 160 5.57 -1.44 -5.86
CA ILE A 160 4.61 -0.78 -4.98
C ILE A 160 3.72 0.18 -5.79
N ILE A 161 2.40 0.08 -5.57
CA ILE A 161 1.43 1.06 -6.01
C ILE A 161 0.78 1.63 -4.76
N LEU A 162 0.85 2.93 -4.58
CA LEU A 162 0.22 3.59 -3.45
C LEU A 162 -0.70 4.70 -3.93
N CYS A 163 -1.83 4.89 -3.27
CA CYS A 163 -2.67 6.06 -3.46
C CYS A 163 -2.78 6.81 -2.14
N ASP A 164 -2.73 8.13 -2.21
CA ASP A 164 -2.95 9.01 -1.08
C ASP A 164 -3.47 10.36 -1.59
N HIS A 165 -4.15 11.10 -0.71
CA HIS A 165 -4.55 12.47 -0.98
C HIS A 165 -3.47 13.49 -0.53
N GLN A 166 -2.49 13.06 0.27
CA GLN A 166 -1.35 13.87 0.67
C GLN A 166 -0.29 13.86 -0.45
N ALA A 167 -0.50 14.72 -1.45
CA ALA A 167 0.30 14.73 -2.67
C ALA A 167 1.80 14.87 -2.44
N ARG A 168 2.22 15.75 -1.50
CA ARG A 168 3.65 15.97 -1.19
C ARG A 168 4.31 14.72 -0.67
N ASP A 169 3.65 14.07 0.28
CA ASP A 169 4.20 12.88 0.92
C ASP A 169 4.27 11.70 -0.05
N LEU A 170 3.24 11.55 -0.91
CA LEU A 170 3.25 10.53 -1.95
C LEU A 170 4.36 10.79 -2.97
N LEU A 171 4.44 12.01 -3.52
CA LEU A 171 5.40 12.34 -4.58
C LEU A 171 6.86 12.26 -4.11
N SER A 172 7.12 12.38 -2.80
CA SER A 172 8.49 12.27 -2.26
C SER A 172 9.04 10.85 -2.21
N CYS A 173 8.21 9.83 -2.40
CA CYS A 173 8.62 8.41 -2.27
C CYS A 173 8.24 7.53 -3.48
N VAL A 174 7.89 8.11 -4.62
CA VAL A 174 7.55 7.36 -5.83
C VAL A 174 8.40 7.78 -7.03
N ASP A 175 8.66 6.85 -7.95
CA ASP A 175 9.39 7.11 -9.20
C ASP A 175 8.49 7.72 -10.27
N LEU A 176 7.23 7.31 -10.30
CA LEU A 176 6.20 7.76 -11.24
C LEU A 176 4.90 8.01 -10.50
N ALA A 177 4.11 8.97 -10.96
CA ALA A 177 2.76 9.16 -10.47
C ALA A 177 1.76 9.41 -11.61
N ILE A 178 0.50 9.09 -11.32
CA ILE A 178 -0.65 9.30 -12.19
C ILE A 178 -1.61 10.21 -11.45
N VAL A 179 -2.05 11.28 -12.11
CA VAL A 179 -3.12 12.17 -11.62
C VAL A 179 -4.43 11.76 -12.28
N LEU A 180 -5.42 11.49 -11.44
CA LEU A 180 -6.79 11.19 -11.82
C LEU A 180 -7.69 12.38 -11.53
N SER A 181 -8.55 12.72 -12.46
CA SER A 181 -9.62 13.71 -12.30
C SER A 181 -10.81 13.34 -13.16
N ASN A 182 -12.02 13.50 -12.63
CA ASN A 182 -13.27 13.21 -13.33
C ASN A 182 -13.30 11.80 -13.98
N GLY A 183 -12.76 10.80 -13.28
CA GLY A 183 -12.72 9.41 -13.76
C GLY A 183 -11.74 9.13 -14.91
N ARG A 184 -10.80 10.05 -15.19
CA ARG A 184 -9.83 9.93 -16.28
C ARG A 184 -8.41 10.15 -15.78
N VAL A 185 -7.44 9.57 -16.47
CA VAL A 185 -6.02 9.90 -16.30
C VAL A 185 -5.78 11.25 -16.97
N VAL A 186 -5.36 12.24 -16.18
CA VAL A 186 -5.05 13.59 -16.65
C VAL A 186 -3.58 13.71 -17.02
N ALA A 187 -2.69 13.18 -16.18
CA ALA A 187 -1.27 13.20 -16.41
C ALA A 187 -0.59 11.98 -15.79
N LYS A 188 0.55 11.57 -16.38
CA LYS A 188 1.42 10.51 -15.87
C LYS A 188 2.86 10.89 -16.15
N ASP A 189 3.67 11.06 -15.13
CA ASP A 189 5.10 11.39 -15.27
C ASP A 189 5.85 11.16 -13.95
N THR A 190 7.15 11.47 -13.93
CA THR A 190 7.95 11.60 -12.71
C THR A 190 7.41 12.72 -11.83
N PRO A 191 7.62 12.69 -10.51
CA PRO A 191 7.16 13.74 -9.60
C PRO A 191 7.54 15.17 -10.06
N ASN A 192 8.80 15.37 -10.47
CA ASN A 192 9.32 16.69 -10.89
C ASN A 192 8.66 17.23 -12.16
N ASN A 193 8.30 16.38 -13.10
CA ASN A 193 7.61 16.76 -14.31
C ASN A 193 6.13 16.98 -14.07
N LEU A 194 5.54 16.13 -13.22
CA LEU A 194 4.12 16.15 -12.95
C LEU A 194 3.65 17.45 -12.27
N ILE A 195 4.45 18.00 -11.35
CA ILE A 195 4.16 19.29 -10.71
C ILE A 195 4.22 20.48 -11.67
N LYS A 196 4.94 20.34 -12.80
CA LYS A 196 5.04 21.38 -13.86
C LYS A 196 4.01 21.18 -14.96
N ASN A 197 3.28 20.08 -14.95
CA ASN A 197 2.29 19.77 -15.96
C ASN A 197 1.02 20.61 -15.74
N ILE A 198 0.64 21.41 -16.74
CA ILE A 198 -0.48 22.34 -16.67
C ILE A 198 -1.79 21.64 -16.38
N ASP A 199 -2.05 20.49 -17.00
CA ASP A 199 -3.27 19.74 -16.81
C ASP A 199 -3.35 19.17 -15.39
N ALA A 200 -2.21 18.69 -14.83
CA ALA A 200 -2.14 18.21 -13.45
C ALA A 200 -2.30 19.34 -12.43
N GLN A 201 -1.76 20.54 -12.71
CA GLN A 201 -1.93 21.74 -11.88
C GLN A 201 -3.40 22.14 -11.87
N ASN A 202 -4.02 22.28 -13.01
CA ASN A 202 -5.44 22.67 -13.14
C ASN A 202 -6.39 21.64 -12.50
N ALA A 203 -6.05 20.34 -12.62
CA ALA A 203 -6.94 19.28 -12.15
C ALA A 203 -6.79 18.94 -10.66
N TYR A 204 -5.61 19.20 -10.05
CA TYR A 204 -5.33 18.67 -8.72
C TYR A 204 -4.39 19.51 -7.85
N PHE A 205 -3.23 19.98 -8.37
CA PHE A 205 -2.21 20.61 -7.53
C PHE A 205 -2.46 22.10 -7.24
N GLY A 206 -3.04 22.84 -8.20
CA GLY A 206 -3.05 24.29 -8.20
C GLY A 206 -1.68 24.89 -8.54
N ASP A 207 -1.64 26.18 -8.85
CA ASP A 207 -0.48 26.89 -9.41
C ASP A 207 0.73 27.03 -8.46
N SER A 208 0.48 26.96 -7.14
CA SER A 208 1.52 27.20 -6.12
C SER A 208 2.11 25.92 -5.49
N PHE A 209 1.76 24.75 -5.99
CA PHE A 209 2.20 23.49 -5.39
C PHE A 209 3.69 23.25 -5.62
N LYS A 210 4.42 22.89 -4.53
CA LYS A 210 5.84 22.51 -4.55
C LYS A 210 6.06 21.26 -3.74
N ILE A 211 6.95 20.42 -4.19
CA ILE A 211 7.55 19.33 -3.40
C ILE A 211 8.82 19.95 -2.79
N ASN A 212 8.88 20.00 -1.46
CA ASN A 212 10.09 20.47 -0.76
C ASN A 212 10.92 19.25 -0.39
#